data_f5430352b0f88ddf1e791f835eaa8406
#
_entry.id   f5430352b0f88ddf1e791f835eaa8406
#
_cell.length_a   1.000
_cell.length_b   1.000
_cell.length_c   1.000
_cell.angle_alpha   90.00
_cell.angle_beta   90.00
_cell.angle_gamma   90.00
#
_symmetry.space_group_name_H-M   'P 1'
#
loop_
_entity.id
_entity.type
_entity.pdbx_description
1 polymer ?
#
loop_
_entity_poly.entity_id
_entity_poly.type
_entity_poly.pdbx_seq_one_letter_code
_entity_poly.pdbx_strand_id
1 'polypeptide(L)'
;MDALDLIKQDHKRLKKLLAETLEAEGPEREHRMDHLRTELVAHERMEEEVLYPRLRDEKKARESVLEGYEEHHVADIILDELLDVPPETDLWKAKVKVLKENVEHHMDEEESELFKKARAVLDRDELNRLGDRMAEIKRSAED
;
A
#
# COMPACT_ATOMS: atom_id res chain seq x y z
N MET A 1 10.70 -13.26 8.02
CA MET A 1 10.81 -11.78 7.92
C MET A 1 9.69 -11.17 8.73
N ASP A 2 10.00 -10.20 9.56
CA ASP A 2 8.96 -9.58 10.35
C ASP A 2 8.05 -8.67 9.51
N ALA A 3 6.87 -8.38 10.05
CA ALA A 3 5.84 -7.64 9.34
C ALA A 3 6.31 -6.26 8.86
N LEU A 4 7.07 -5.56 9.71
CA LEU A 4 7.49 -4.19 9.37
C LEU A 4 8.55 -4.16 8.29
N ASP A 5 9.48 -5.12 8.30
CA ASP A 5 10.49 -5.24 7.26
C ASP A 5 9.85 -5.61 5.92
N LEU A 6 8.86 -6.49 5.95
CA LEU A 6 8.10 -6.87 4.76
C LEU A 6 7.41 -5.66 4.14
N ILE A 7 6.71 -4.88 4.96
CA ILE A 7 6.03 -3.66 4.50
C ILE A 7 7.03 -2.67 3.91
N LYS A 8 8.16 -2.50 4.59
CA LYS A 8 9.19 -1.54 4.13
C LYS A 8 9.77 -1.93 2.78
N GLN A 9 10.03 -3.21 2.56
CA GLN A 9 10.47 -3.70 1.26
C GLN A 9 9.42 -3.47 0.19
N ASP A 10 8.16 -3.72 0.53
CA ASP A 10 7.03 -3.51 -0.38
C ASP A 10 6.89 -2.04 -0.74
N HIS A 11 7.09 -1.13 0.22
CA HIS A 11 7.05 0.30 -0.04
C HIS A 11 8.07 0.74 -1.08
N LYS A 12 9.29 0.21 -1.00
CA LYS A 12 10.34 0.52 -1.98
C LYS A 12 9.92 0.08 -3.37
N ARG A 13 9.37 -1.11 -3.47
CA ARG A 13 8.90 -1.67 -4.74
C ARG A 13 7.74 -0.86 -5.31
N LEU A 14 6.77 -0.50 -4.47
CA LEU A 14 5.60 0.28 -4.88
C LEU A 14 5.99 1.69 -5.32
N LYS A 15 6.92 2.33 -4.62
CA LYS A 15 7.41 3.65 -5.02
C LYS A 15 8.02 3.61 -6.42
N LYS A 16 8.78 2.55 -6.71
CA LYS A 16 9.36 2.36 -8.03
C LYS A 16 8.28 2.16 -9.09
N LEU A 17 7.29 1.31 -8.81
CA LEU A 17 6.18 1.07 -9.72
C LEU A 17 5.35 2.32 -9.99
N LEU A 18 5.12 3.13 -8.96
CA LEU A 18 4.41 4.41 -9.11
C LEU A 18 5.16 5.37 -10.02
N ALA A 19 6.47 5.49 -9.83
CA ALA A 19 7.31 6.35 -10.66
C ALA A 19 7.33 5.87 -12.11
N GLU A 20 7.50 4.57 -12.34
CA GLU A 20 7.50 3.98 -13.68
C GLU A 20 6.16 4.16 -14.38
N THR A 21 5.07 4.03 -13.65
CA THR A 21 3.72 4.24 -14.20
C THR A 21 3.51 5.69 -14.62
N LEU A 22 3.93 6.63 -13.77
CA LEU A 22 3.80 8.06 -14.07
C LEU A 22 4.60 8.47 -15.31
N GLU A 23 5.77 7.85 -15.50
CA GLU A 23 6.67 8.16 -16.61
C GLU A 23 6.33 7.40 -17.89
N ALA A 24 5.46 6.39 -17.82
CA ALA A 24 5.10 5.56 -18.96
C ALA A 24 4.42 6.37 -20.08
N GLU A 25 4.60 5.93 -21.30
CA GLU A 25 4.00 6.56 -22.49
C GLU A 25 3.34 5.51 -23.38
N GLY A 26 2.36 5.93 -24.15
CA GLY A 26 1.68 5.07 -25.11
C GLY A 26 1.05 3.84 -24.46
N PRO A 27 1.13 2.68 -25.13
CA PRO A 27 0.54 1.44 -24.60
C PRO A 27 1.11 0.99 -23.27
N GLU A 28 2.30 1.42 -22.90
CA GLU A 28 2.92 1.08 -21.63
C GLU A 28 2.14 1.63 -20.46
N ARG A 29 1.41 2.73 -20.63
CA ARG A 29 0.61 3.32 -19.55
C ARG A 29 -0.39 2.33 -18.96
N GLU A 30 -1.16 1.68 -19.80
CA GLU A 30 -2.17 0.71 -19.36
C GLU A 30 -1.51 -0.51 -18.74
N HIS A 31 -0.46 -1.02 -19.37
CA HIS A 31 0.28 -2.18 -18.89
C HIS A 31 0.87 -1.91 -17.49
N ARG A 32 1.52 -0.77 -17.32
CA ARG A 32 2.10 -0.38 -16.03
C ARG A 32 1.04 -0.17 -14.95
N MET A 33 -0.09 0.43 -15.33
CA MET A 33 -1.19 0.67 -14.40
C MET A 33 -1.79 -0.65 -13.89
N ASP A 34 -1.97 -1.62 -14.78
CA ASP A 34 -2.50 -2.93 -14.41
C ASP A 34 -1.58 -3.63 -13.41
N HIS A 35 -0.28 -3.56 -13.64
CA HIS A 35 0.72 -4.14 -12.74
C HIS A 35 0.71 -3.42 -11.39
N LEU A 36 0.71 -2.09 -11.40
CA LEU A 36 0.66 -1.28 -10.19
C LEU A 36 -0.59 -1.59 -9.37
N ARG A 37 -1.74 -1.67 -10.03
CA ARG A 37 -3.02 -1.97 -9.36
C ARG A 37 -2.95 -3.30 -8.62
N THR A 38 -2.47 -4.34 -9.29
CA THR A 38 -2.34 -5.67 -8.70
C THR A 38 -1.46 -5.63 -7.45
N GLU A 39 -0.30 -4.99 -7.55
CA GLU A 39 0.65 -4.93 -6.45
C GLU A 39 0.14 -4.07 -5.29
N LEU A 40 -0.49 -2.95 -5.60
CA LEU A 40 -0.99 -2.04 -4.57
C LEU A 40 -2.16 -2.66 -3.80
N VAL A 41 -3.09 -3.30 -4.51
CA VAL A 41 -4.23 -3.98 -3.87
C VAL A 41 -3.73 -5.15 -2.99
N ALA A 42 -2.75 -5.92 -3.47
CA ALA A 42 -2.17 -7.00 -2.68
C ALA A 42 -1.52 -6.48 -1.40
N HIS A 43 -0.82 -5.36 -1.50
CA HIS A 43 -0.20 -4.70 -0.34
C HIS A 43 -1.25 -4.25 0.68
N GLU A 44 -2.31 -3.59 0.21
CA GLU A 44 -3.40 -3.15 1.07
C GLU A 44 -4.07 -4.32 1.79
N ARG A 45 -4.31 -5.41 1.07
CA ARG A 45 -4.93 -6.61 1.65
C ARG A 45 -4.10 -7.20 2.77
N MET A 46 -2.79 -7.32 2.61
CA MET A 46 -1.97 -7.91 3.67
C MET A 46 -1.98 -7.04 4.93
N GLU A 47 -2.02 -5.73 4.78
CA GLU A 47 -2.13 -4.82 5.92
C GLU A 47 -3.51 -4.89 6.58
N GLU A 48 -4.57 -4.83 5.78
CA GLU A 48 -5.95 -4.79 6.29
C GLU A 48 -6.43 -6.11 6.87
N GLU A 49 -5.90 -7.24 6.39
CA GLU A 49 -6.31 -8.55 6.88
C GLU A 49 -5.44 -9.07 8.02
N VAL A 50 -4.22 -8.57 8.20
CA VAL A 50 -3.30 -9.07 9.20
C VAL A 50 -2.84 -8.03 10.21
N LEU A 51 -2.11 -7.01 9.76
CA LEU A 51 -1.47 -6.05 10.66
C LEU A 51 -2.46 -5.09 11.31
N TYR A 52 -3.30 -4.46 10.51
CA TYR A 52 -4.23 -3.45 11.00
C TYR A 52 -5.22 -4.00 12.04
N PRO A 53 -5.83 -5.18 11.84
CA PRO A 53 -6.74 -5.72 12.86
C PRO A 53 -6.04 -5.95 14.20
N ARG A 54 -4.78 -6.41 14.17
CA ARG A 54 -4.02 -6.64 15.39
C ARG A 54 -3.70 -5.32 16.11
N LEU A 55 -3.24 -4.32 15.38
CA LEU A 55 -2.87 -3.02 15.96
C LEU A 55 -4.09 -2.18 16.35
N ARG A 56 -5.22 -2.41 15.71
CA ARG A 56 -6.46 -1.70 16.03
C ARG A 56 -6.90 -1.94 17.46
N ASP A 57 -6.57 -3.11 18.02
CA ASP A 57 -6.90 -3.45 19.41
C ASP A 57 -6.04 -2.70 20.41
N GLU A 58 -4.93 -2.11 19.97
CA GLU A 58 -4.03 -1.35 20.82
C GLU A 58 -4.43 0.13 20.80
N LYS A 59 -4.80 0.65 21.96
CA LYS A 59 -5.27 2.04 22.09
C LYS A 59 -4.31 3.05 21.47
N LYS A 60 -3.01 2.85 21.67
CA LYS A 60 -1.98 3.79 21.18
C LYS A 60 -1.82 3.79 19.67
N ALA A 61 -2.19 2.70 19.00
CA ALA A 61 -2.04 2.55 17.56
C ALA A 61 -3.34 2.77 16.78
N ARG A 62 -4.47 2.73 17.47
CA ARG A 62 -5.79 2.73 16.81
C ARG A 62 -6.01 3.89 15.85
N GLU A 63 -5.66 5.10 16.25
CA GLU A 63 -5.86 6.28 15.40
C GLU A 63 -5.06 6.16 14.10
N SER A 64 -3.79 5.76 14.19
CA SER A 64 -2.95 5.58 13.00
C SER A 64 -3.49 4.47 12.08
N VAL A 65 -4.03 3.40 12.67
CA VAL A 65 -4.64 2.31 11.90
C VAL A 65 -5.89 2.80 11.14
N LEU A 66 -6.75 3.55 11.83
CA LEU A 66 -7.96 4.09 11.18
C LEU A 66 -7.60 5.06 10.05
N GLU A 67 -6.59 5.89 10.23
CA GLU A 67 -6.06 6.74 9.17
C GLU A 67 -5.55 5.90 7.98
N GLY A 68 -4.86 4.80 8.28
CA GLY A 68 -4.37 3.88 7.26
C GLY A 68 -5.49 3.33 6.40
N TYR A 69 -6.59 2.87 7.01
CA TYR A 69 -7.77 2.41 6.28
C TYR A 69 -8.35 3.50 5.38
N GLU A 70 -8.44 4.72 5.89
CA GLU A 70 -9.00 5.84 5.13
C GLU A 70 -8.09 6.24 3.97
N GLU A 71 -6.79 6.19 4.17
CA GLU A 71 -5.83 6.49 3.10
C GLU A 71 -5.87 5.42 2.00
N HIS A 72 -6.04 4.14 2.37
CA HIS A 72 -6.28 3.08 1.41
C HIS A 72 -7.56 3.34 0.61
N HIS A 73 -8.61 3.79 1.30
CA HIS A 73 -9.89 4.10 0.68
C HIS A 73 -9.74 5.19 -0.39
N VAL A 74 -9.01 6.25 -0.09
CA VAL A 74 -8.74 7.34 -1.05
C VAL A 74 -7.98 6.80 -2.28
N ALA A 75 -6.97 5.99 -2.05
CA ALA A 75 -6.21 5.38 -3.15
C ALA A 75 -7.11 4.49 -4.02
N ASP A 76 -7.99 3.71 -3.39
CA ASP A 76 -8.92 2.83 -4.10
C ASP A 76 -9.89 3.62 -4.98
N ILE A 77 -10.36 4.78 -4.51
CA ILE A 77 -11.22 5.65 -5.30
C ILE A 77 -10.50 6.11 -6.57
N ILE A 78 -9.26 6.54 -6.44
CA ILE A 78 -8.47 6.99 -7.59
C ILE A 78 -8.21 5.83 -8.56
N LEU A 79 -7.86 4.65 -8.04
CA LEU A 79 -7.66 3.46 -8.87
C LEU A 79 -8.92 3.10 -9.64
N ASP A 80 -10.09 3.16 -9.00
CA ASP A 80 -11.36 2.87 -9.65
C ASP A 80 -11.67 3.89 -10.76
N GLU A 81 -11.45 5.16 -10.49
CA GLU A 81 -11.65 6.22 -11.49
C GLU A 81 -10.73 6.03 -12.70
N LEU A 82 -9.51 5.57 -12.48
CA LEU A 82 -8.55 5.34 -13.55
C LEU A 82 -8.99 4.23 -14.52
N LEU A 83 -9.87 3.33 -14.10
CA LEU A 83 -10.42 2.30 -15.00
C LEU A 83 -11.21 2.91 -16.16
N ASP A 84 -11.82 4.07 -15.94
CA ASP A 84 -12.69 4.73 -16.91
C ASP A 84 -12.04 5.93 -17.60
N VAL A 85 -10.77 6.20 -17.31
CA VAL A 85 -10.04 7.32 -17.91
C VAL A 85 -9.11 6.80 -19.01
N PRO A 86 -9.26 7.30 -20.26
CA PRO A 86 -8.36 6.87 -21.33
C PRO A 86 -6.90 7.16 -21.01
N PRO A 87 -6.01 6.17 -21.15
CA PRO A 87 -4.60 6.33 -20.73
C PRO A 87 -3.83 7.43 -21.46
N GLU A 88 -4.25 7.78 -22.68
CA GLU A 88 -3.56 8.79 -23.49
C GLU A 88 -3.89 10.23 -23.11
N THR A 89 -4.74 10.45 -22.10
CA THR A 89 -5.19 11.78 -21.73
C THR A 89 -4.33 12.41 -20.62
N ASP A 90 -4.38 13.73 -20.58
CA ASP A 90 -3.72 14.50 -19.50
C ASP A 90 -4.36 14.21 -18.15
N LEU A 91 -5.68 13.94 -18.15
CA LEU A 91 -6.40 13.60 -16.92
C LEU A 91 -5.86 12.32 -16.30
N TRP A 92 -5.55 11.31 -17.13
CA TRP A 92 -4.96 10.06 -16.65
C TRP A 92 -3.66 10.34 -15.91
N LYS A 93 -2.79 11.12 -16.51
CA LYS A 93 -1.49 11.47 -15.91
C LYS A 93 -1.67 12.24 -14.60
N ALA A 94 -2.62 13.18 -14.57
CA ALA A 94 -2.91 13.93 -13.34
C ALA A 94 -3.38 13.03 -12.21
N LYS A 95 -4.27 12.06 -12.52
CA LYS A 95 -4.76 11.12 -11.51
C LYS A 95 -3.65 10.19 -11.01
N VAL A 96 -2.77 9.73 -11.87
CA VAL A 96 -1.63 8.89 -11.47
C VAL A 96 -0.69 9.68 -10.57
N LYS A 97 -0.47 10.97 -10.87
CA LYS A 97 0.36 11.83 -10.04
C LYS A 97 -0.21 12.00 -8.65
N VAL A 98 -1.51 12.23 -8.55
CA VAL A 98 -2.20 12.38 -7.25
C VAL A 98 -2.18 11.07 -6.49
N LEU A 99 -2.39 9.95 -7.17
CA LEU A 99 -2.29 8.61 -6.56
C LEU A 99 -0.90 8.40 -5.96
N LYS A 100 0.13 8.74 -6.72
CA LYS A 100 1.52 8.60 -6.28
C LYS A 100 1.77 9.43 -5.01
N GLU A 101 1.36 10.69 -5.00
CA GLU A 101 1.52 11.58 -3.85
C GLU A 101 0.81 11.04 -2.62
N ASN A 102 -0.43 10.58 -2.77
CA ASN A 102 -1.22 10.00 -1.68
C ASN A 102 -0.59 8.74 -1.10
N VAL A 103 -0.22 7.82 -1.99
CA VAL A 103 0.35 6.53 -1.56
C VAL A 103 1.71 6.74 -0.89
N GLU A 104 2.55 7.59 -1.44
CA GLU A 104 3.87 7.88 -0.85
C GLU A 104 3.74 8.56 0.51
N HIS A 105 2.81 9.49 0.65
CA HIS A 105 2.54 10.15 1.93
C HIS A 105 2.10 9.12 2.99
N HIS A 106 1.18 8.22 2.61
CA HIS A 106 0.72 7.15 3.49
C HIS A 106 1.88 6.24 3.91
N MET A 107 2.71 5.84 2.96
CA MET A 107 3.85 4.96 3.25
C MET A 107 4.84 5.62 4.20
N ASP A 108 5.12 6.90 4.01
CA ASP A 108 6.05 7.65 4.87
C ASP A 108 5.49 7.81 6.29
N GLU A 109 4.21 8.10 6.43
CA GLU A 109 3.56 8.18 7.75
C GLU A 109 3.55 6.82 8.44
N GLU A 110 3.26 5.76 7.70
CA GLU A 110 3.23 4.42 8.24
C GLU A 110 4.60 4.03 8.80
N GLU A 111 5.66 4.29 8.06
CA GLU A 111 7.02 3.96 8.49
C GLU A 111 7.49 4.83 9.67
N SER A 112 7.06 6.08 9.76
CA SER A 112 7.47 6.98 10.84
C SER A 112 6.60 6.83 12.09
N GLU A 113 5.28 6.73 11.94
CA GLU A 113 4.35 6.73 13.06
C GLU A 113 3.86 5.34 13.46
N LEU A 114 3.28 4.61 12.51
CA LEU A 114 2.69 3.31 12.81
C LEU A 114 3.73 2.28 13.22
N PHE A 115 4.87 2.25 12.54
CA PHE A 115 5.94 1.30 12.86
C PHE A 115 6.45 1.49 14.28
N LYS A 116 6.60 2.74 14.70
CA LYS A 116 7.03 3.07 16.07
C LYS A 116 6.04 2.53 17.10
N LYS A 117 4.75 2.72 16.84
CA LYS A 117 3.68 2.24 17.73
C LYS A 117 3.62 0.71 17.73
N ALA A 118 3.80 0.09 16.57
CA ALA A 118 3.83 -1.37 16.46
C ALA A 118 4.97 -1.97 17.27
N ARG A 119 6.17 -1.40 17.20
CA ARG A 119 7.31 -1.88 17.97
C ARG A 119 7.13 -1.73 19.46
N ALA A 120 6.31 -0.77 19.88
CA ALA A 120 6.04 -0.56 21.30
C ALA A 120 5.10 -1.61 21.90
N VAL A 121 4.26 -2.27 21.08
CA VAL A 121 3.23 -3.19 21.55
C VAL A 121 3.40 -4.64 21.06
N LEU A 122 4.22 -4.87 20.04
CA LEU A 122 4.45 -6.21 19.48
C LEU A 122 5.88 -6.65 19.73
N ASP A 123 6.07 -7.87 20.22
CA ASP A 123 7.40 -8.42 20.38
C ASP A 123 7.90 -9.02 19.05
N ARG A 124 9.16 -9.44 19.03
CA ARG A 124 9.81 -9.98 17.83
C ARG A 124 9.09 -11.21 17.29
N ASP A 125 8.67 -12.12 18.17
CA ASP A 125 8.00 -13.36 17.76
C ASP A 125 6.66 -13.07 17.11
N GLU A 126 5.89 -12.15 17.67
CA GLU A 126 4.61 -11.75 17.10
C GLU A 126 4.80 -11.05 15.76
N LEU A 127 5.78 -10.14 15.64
CA LEU A 127 6.09 -9.49 14.36
C LEU A 127 6.46 -10.49 13.28
N ASN A 128 7.20 -11.54 13.64
CA ASN A 128 7.56 -12.59 12.69
C ASN A 128 6.34 -13.41 12.26
N ARG A 129 5.47 -13.76 13.20
CA ARG A 129 4.23 -14.49 12.89
C ARG A 129 3.32 -13.69 11.97
N LEU A 130 3.16 -12.40 12.26
CA LEU A 130 2.35 -11.51 11.41
C LEU A 130 2.97 -11.38 10.02
N GLY A 131 4.28 -11.23 9.95
CA GLY A 131 5.00 -11.14 8.67
C GLY A 131 4.79 -12.37 7.79
N ASP A 132 4.84 -13.57 8.39
CA ASP A 132 4.61 -14.82 7.66
C ASP A 132 3.18 -14.88 7.11
N ARG A 133 2.20 -14.48 7.91
CA ARG A 133 0.80 -14.44 7.48
C ARG A 133 0.58 -13.41 6.38
N MET A 134 1.21 -12.24 6.49
CA MET A 134 1.13 -11.19 5.49
C MET A 134 1.72 -11.63 4.15
N ALA A 135 2.86 -12.30 4.19
CA ALA A 135 3.51 -12.82 2.98
C ALA A 135 2.60 -13.83 2.26
N GLU A 136 1.88 -14.65 3.03
CA GLU A 136 0.96 -15.63 2.49
C GLU A 136 -0.25 -14.97 1.83
N ILE A 137 -0.83 -13.98 2.48
CA ILE A 137 -1.95 -13.19 1.93
C ILE A 137 -1.54 -12.51 0.62
N LYS A 138 -0.37 -11.89 0.62
CA LYS A 138 0.13 -11.20 -0.56
C LYS A 138 0.34 -12.15 -1.74
N ARG A 139 0.91 -13.33 -1.51
CA ARG A 139 1.09 -14.35 -2.54
C ARG A 139 -0.23 -14.77 -3.15
N SER A 140 -1.22 -15.03 -2.30
CA SER A 140 -2.58 -15.41 -2.71
C SER A 140 -3.24 -14.33 -3.55
N ALA A 141 -3.04 -13.06 -3.20
CA ALA A 141 -3.65 -11.94 -3.90
C ALA A 141 -3.01 -11.68 -5.26
N GLU A 142 -1.75 -12.05 -5.44
CA GLU A 142 -1.03 -11.88 -6.72
C GLU A 142 -1.31 -13.02 -7.70
N ASP A 143 -1.74 -14.16 -7.20
CA ASP A 143 -2.10 -15.31 -8.03
C ASP A 143 -3.52 -15.15 -8.56
#